data_835229625c29110786d28da6bed62f3c
#
_entry.id   835229625c29110786d28da6bed62f3c
#
_cell.length_a   1.000
_cell.length_b   1.000
_cell.length_c   1.000
_cell.angle_alpha   90.00
_cell.angle_beta   90.00
_cell.angle_gamma   90.00
#
_symmetry.space_group_name_H-M   'P 1'
#
loop_
_entity.id
_entity.type
_entity.pdbx_description
1 polymer ?
#
loop_
_entity_poly.entity_id
_entity_poly.type
_entity_poly.pdbx_seq_one_letter_code
_entity_poly.pdbx_strand_id
1 'polypeptide(L)'
;MHSDKIDEFLKKRKTADQAGGQDRIAKQHEKGKLTARERINLLLDEGSFVEIDALTTHHYHQYDMQKKKFFGDGIIGGYGVINSRQVYIFAYDFTVLGGTLSKMGAKKITKLMDHAVRNGCPIIGIMDSGGARIQEGIQSLDGFGDIFYHNQLASGVVPQITASIGPSAGGAVYSPAMTDFVIMVDKLGTMFVTGPDVVKTVLGEEVSFEELGGAMTHGTKSGVAHFVAKNEYECMDYIKTLLSYIPQNNTEEPSIVSNDDDPNRLDHNLINILPEDSLKPYDMKEIIHSIVDNHNFFEVHELFAQNIIVGFARMNGKTIGVVASQPLFLAGALDIDSSNKASRFIRFCDCYNIPILTLVDTPGYMPGTNQEHNGIIRHGSKLLYAYSEATVPKITIVVGKAYGGAYIAMGSKNLRTDVNYAWPTARIAVLGSDAAVNIMNRRELASSKDPEALKKQLVDEFTEKFANPYVAASNGTVDTVIDPAETRPMVIKALEMLSNKRDRQLPRKHGNMNL
;
A
#
# COMPACT_ATOMS: atom_id res chain seq x y z
N MET A 1 38.50 -38.61 -13.42
CA MET A 1 38.94 -37.32 -12.78
C MET A 1 37.97 -36.15 -13.05
N HIS A 2 37.53 -35.85 -14.27
CA HIS A 2 36.50 -34.80 -14.47
C HIS A 2 35.10 -35.30 -14.12
N SER A 3 34.76 -36.55 -14.40
CA SER A 3 33.46 -37.17 -14.00
C SER A 3 33.25 -37.11 -12.52
N ASP A 4 34.24 -37.46 -11.70
CA ASP A 4 34.15 -37.49 -10.24
C ASP A 4 33.83 -36.11 -9.64
N LYS A 5 34.38 -35.05 -10.25
CA LYS A 5 34.09 -33.65 -9.83
C LYS A 5 32.66 -33.22 -10.20
N ILE A 6 32.16 -33.68 -11.32
CA ILE A 6 30.76 -33.41 -11.72
C ILE A 6 29.83 -34.18 -10.79
N ASP A 7 30.11 -35.43 -10.49
CA ASP A 7 29.31 -36.25 -9.58
C ASP A 7 29.28 -35.65 -8.15
N GLU A 8 30.43 -35.15 -7.67
CA GLU A 8 30.49 -34.42 -6.39
C GLU A 8 29.62 -33.16 -6.42
N PHE A 9 29.70 -32.37 -7.48
CA PHE A 9 28.85 -31.18 -7.66
C PHE A 9 27.38 -31.51 -7.66
N LEU A 10 26.96 -32.50 -8.44
CA LEU A 10 25.56 -32.94 -8.52
C LEU A 10 25.05 -33.43 -7.16
N LYS A 11 25.86 -34.14 -6.40
CA LYS A 11 25.53 -34.55 -5.04
C LYS A 11 25.35 -33.37 -4.11
N LYS A 12 26.22 -32.37 -4.15
CA LYS A 12 26.10 -31.15 -3.33
C LYS A 12 24.85 -30.35 -3.71
N ARG A 13 24.57 -30.21 -5.01
CA ARG A 13 23.38 -29.56 -5.51
C ARG A 13 22.10 -30.25 -5.03
N LYS A 14 22.04 -31.58 -5.17
CA LYS A 14 20.90 -32.38 -4.65
C LYS A 14 20.72 -32.21 -3.14
N THR A 15 21.81 -32.11 -2.39
CA THR A 15 21.75 -31.87 -0.93
C THR A 15 21.23 -30.46 -0.63
N ALA A 16 21.64 -29.44 -1.40
CA ALA A 16 21.13 -28.07 -1.26
C ALA A 16 19.62 -27.99 -1.55
N ASP A 17 19.15 -28.71 -2.56
CA ASP A 17 17.71 -28.77 -2.92
C ASP A 17 16.86 -29.41 -1.81
N GLN A 18 17.43 -30.28 -0.97
CA GLN A 18 16.73 -30.92 0.16
C GLN A 18 16.65 -30.03 1.42
N ALA A 19 17.29 -28.90 1.45
CA ALA A 19 17.23 -27.90 2.52
C ALA A 19 17.36 -28.54 3.94
N GLY A 20 16.33 -28.48 4.78
CA GLY A 20 16.32 -29.08 6.12
C GLY A 20 16.16 -30.59 6.17
N GLY A 21 15.96 -31.26 5.01
CA GLY A 21 15.75 -32.70 4.86
C GLY A 21 14.28 -33.13 4.80
N GLN A 22 14.05 -34.33 4.24
CA GLN A 22 12.70 -34.84 3.92
C GLN A 22 11.72 -34.84 5.11
N ASP A 23 12.18 -35.23 6.31
CA ASP A 23 11.35 -35.27 7.50
C ASP A 23 10.79 -33.90 7.89
N ARG A 24 11.59 -32.84 7.70
CA ARG A 24 11.14 -31.46 8.00
C ARG A 24 10.27 -30.89 6.90
N ILE A 25 10.53 -31.24 5.65
CA ILE A 25 9.68 -30.92 4.51
C ILE A 25 8.28 -31.55 4.72
N ALA A 26 8.23 -32.85 5.08
CA ALA A 26 6.97 -33.54 5.37
C ALA A 26 6.17 -32.84 6.49
N LYS A 27 6.83 -32.45 7.58
CA LYS A 27 6.22 -31.68 8.67
C LYS A 27 5.71 -30.30 8.25
N GLN A 28 6.32 -29.67 7.25
CA GLN A 28 5.85 -28.40 6.68
C GLN A 28 4.54 -28.64 5.90
N HIS A 29 4.52 -29.68 5.07
CA HIS A 29 3.34 -30.09 4.31
C HIS A 29 2.18 -30.56 5.20
N GLU A 30 2.44 -31.30 6.29
CA GLU A 30 1.43 -31.69 7.28
C GLU A 30 0.69 -30.49 7.89
N LYS A 31 1.36 -29.32 7.94
CA LYS A 31 0.76 -28.06 8.40
C LYS A 31 0.03 -27.29 7.28
N GLY A 32 -0.09 -27.88 6.09
CA GLY A 32 -0.70 -27.23 4.93
C GLY A 32 0.16 -26.11 4.31
N LYS A 33 1.47 -26.08 4.59
CA LYS A 33 2.40 -25.05 4.13
C LYS A 33 3.32 -25.56 3.04
N LEU A 34 3.57 -24.75 2.03
CA LEU A 34 4.60 -25.00 1.02
C LEU A 34 6.01 -24.72 1.61
N THR A 35 7.03 -25.36 1.03
CA THR A 35 8.43 -25.05 1.32
C THR A 35 8.84 -23.74 0.64
N ALA A 36 9.95 -23.14 1.07
CA ALA A 36 10.48 -21.92 0.44
C ALA A 36 10.73 -22.09 -1.06
N ARG A 37 11.25 -23.25 -1.49
CA ARG A 37 11.52 -23.53 -2.91
C ARG A 37 10.24 -23.70 -3.71
N GLU A 38 9.23 -24.36 -3.17
CA GLU A 38 7.91 -24.51 -3.81
C GLU A 38 7.23 -23.16 -3.99
N ARG A 39 7.32 -22.26 -3.00
CA ARG A 39 6.81 -20.88 -3.07
C ARG A 39 7.48 -20.07 -4.18
N ILE A 40 8.82 -20.16 -4.30
CA ILE A 40 9.56 -19.50 -5.37
C ILE A 40 9.12 -20.05 -6.75
N ASN A 41 9.01 -21.37 -6.88
CA ASN A 41 8.58 -21.99 -8.13
C ASN A 41 7.11 -21.70 -8.49
N LEU A 42 6.23 -21.49 -7.49
CA LEU A 42 4.83 -21.09 -7.71
C LEU A 42 4.72 -19.64 -8.20
N LEU A 43 5.62 -18.78 -7.75
CA LEU A 43 5.58 -17.35 -8.10
C LEU A 43 6.22 -17.06 -9.46
N LEU A 44 7.39 -17.67 -9.74
CA LEU A 44 8.17 -17.39 -10.93
C LEU A 44 7.68 -18.21 -12.13
N ASP A 45 7.94 -17.70 -13.33
CA ASP A 45 7.71 -18.43 -14.58
C ASP A 45 8.57 -19.70 -14.60
N GLU A 46 8.01 -20.81 -15.12
CA GLU A 46 8.62 -22.12 -15.09
C GLU A 46 10.04 -22.11 -15.68
N GLY A 47 11.00 -22.68 -14.94
CA GLY A 47 12.39 -22.79 -15.37
C GLY A 47 13.20 -21.48 -15.33
N SER A 48 12.59 -20.36 -14.93
CA SER A 48 13.28 -19.05 -14.93
C SER A 48 14.17 -18.81 -13.71
N PHE A 49 14.01 -19.58 -12.62
CA PHE A 49 14.73 -19.35 -11.39
C PHE A 49 16.22 -19.71 -11.47
N VAL A 50 17.07 -18.75 -11.17
CA VAL A 50 18.52 -18.94 -11.01
C VAL A 50 18.90 -18.63 -9.57
N GLU A 51 19.25 -19.65 -8.81
CA GLU A 51 19.63 -19.50 -7.42
C GLU A 51 21.06 -18.96 -7.27
N ILE A 52 21.25 -17.99 -6.38
CA ILE A 52 22.53 -17.39 -6.02
C ILE A 52 22.94 -17.90 -4.63
N ASP A 53 24.23 -18.20 -4.45
CA ASP A 53 24.83 -18.66 -3.19
C ASP A 53 24.16 -19.92 -2.59
N ALA A 54 23.73 -20.86 -3.44
CA ALA A 54 23.06 -22.11 -3.03
C ALA A 54 23.92 -22.97 -2.08
N LEU A 55 25.25 -22.89 -2.17
CA LEU A 55 26.18 -23.70 -1.38
C LEU A 55 26.77 -22.98 -0.16
N THR A 56 26.32 -21.77 0.16
CA THR A 56 26.77 -21.06 1.37
C THR A 56 26.33 -21.79 2.64
N THR A 57 27.15 -21.71 3.67
CA THR A 57 26.85 -22.23 5.01
C THR A 57 27.36 -21.25 6.06
N HIS A 58 26.80 -21.27 7.26
CA HIS A 58 27.36 -20.48 8.37
C HIS A 58 28.74 -20.98 8.78
N HIS A 59 29.52 -20.11 9.44
CA HIS A 59 30.88 -20.41 9.94
C HIS A 59 30.93 -20.47 11.47
N TYR A 60 29.79 -20.57 12.15
CA TYR A 60 29.73 -20.60 13.61
C TYR A 60 29.99 -22.00 14.16
N HIS A 61 30.76 -22.12 15.24
CA HIS A 61 31.25 -23.39 15.77
C HIS A 61 30.75 -23.70 17.20
N GLN A 62 30.22 -22.72 17.93
CA GLN A 62 29.69 -22.92 19.28
C GLN A 62 28.30 -23.55 19.24
N TYR A 63 27.81 -24.05 20.37
CA TYR A 63 26.49 -24.66 20.55
C TYR A 63 26.20 -25.79 19.54
N ASP A 64 27.21 -26.63 19.22
CA ASP A 64 27.08 -27.71 18.24
C ASP A 64 26.69 -27.28 16.82
N MET A 65 26.82 -26.01 16.48
CA MET A 65 26.48 -25.50 15.17
C MET A 65 27.35 -26.09 14.05
N GLN A 66 28.61 -26.46 14.34
CA GLN A 66 29.47 -27.15 13.38
C GLN A 66 28.87 -28.45 12.82
N LYS A 67 27.91 -29.08 13.56
CA LYS A 67 27.18 -30.28 13.14
C LYS A 67 25.89 -29.96 12.39
N LYS A 68 25.45 -28.70 12.39
CA LYS A 68 24.16 -28.25 11.84
C LYS A 68 24.37 -27.35 10.62
N LYS A 69 25.23 -27.78 9.69
CA LYS A 69 25.50 -27.05 8.45
C LYS A 69 24.54 -27.47 7.35
N PHE A 70 23.74 -26.52 6.91
CA PHE A 70 22.81 -26.68 5.78
C PHE A 70 23.25 -25.75 4.64
N PHE A 71 23.24 -26.25 3.42
CA PHE A 71 23.47 -25.39 2.24
C PHE A 71 22.37 -24.34 2.11
N GLY A 72 22.75 -23.14 1.66
CA GLY A 72 21.86 -21.98 1.59
C GLY A 72 21.61 -21.29 2.94
N ASP A 73 21.98 -21.95 4.07
CA ASP A 73 21.90 -21.45 5.45
C ASP A 73 20.53 -20.87 5.86
N GLY A 74 19.44 -21.49 5.37
CA GLY A 74 18.07 -21.10 5.67
C GLY A 74 17.50 -19.98 4.80
N ILE A 75 18.25 -19.52 3.79
CA ILE A 75 17.76 -18.57 2.79
C ILE A 75 17.92 -19.18 1.40
N ILE A 76 16.81 -19.29 0.67
CA ILE A 76 16.79 -19.60 -0.76
C ILE A 76 16.59 -18.28 -1.49
N GLY A 77 17.42 -17.92 -2.45
CA GLY A 77 17.23 -16.67 -3.17
C GLY A 77 18.07 -16.56 -4.43
N GLY A 78 17.63 -15.70 -5.32
CA GLY A 78 18.20 -15.50 -6.63
C GLY A 78 17.39 -14.53 -7.48
N TYR A 79 17.34 -14.77 -8.76
CA TYR A 79 16.51 -14.00 -9.69
C TYR A 79 15.71 -14.92 -10.61
N GLY A 80 14.66 -14.40 -11.18
CA GLY A 80 13.81 -15.10 -12.13
C GLY A 80 12.89 -14.13 -12.85
N VAL A 81 11.85 -14.66 -13.46
CA VAL A 81 10.90 -13.88 -14.27
C VAL A 81 9.48 -14.12 -13.76
N ILE A 82 8.68 -13.06 -13.74
CA ILE A 82 7.22 -13.09 -13.50
C ILE A 82 6.56 -12.38 -14.67
N ASN A 83 5.76 -13.10 -15.47
CA ASN A 83 5.08 -12.53 -16.65
C ASN A 83 6.06 -11.70 -17.53
N SER A 84 7.21 -12.29 -17.88
CA SER A 84 8.28 -11.68 -18.68
C SER A 84 9.03 -10.51 -18.01
N ARG A 85 8.80 -10.24 -16.74
CA ARG A 85 9.51 -9.19 -15.96
C ARG A 85 10.52 -9.83 -15.02
N GLN A 86 11.78 -9.37 -15.08
CA GLN A 86 12.83 -9.83 -14.18
C GLN A 86 12.58 -9.32 -12.75
N VAL A 87 12.74 -10.20 -11.79
CA VAL A 87 12.65 -9.90 -10.35
C VAL A 87 13.78 -10.57 -9.59
N TYR A 88 14.15 -9.99 -8.45
CA TYR A 88 14.96 -10.65 -7.44
C TYR A 88 14.06 -11.16 -6.33
N ILE A 89 14.40 -12.32 -5.77
CA ILE A 89 13.59 -12.98 -4.76
C ILE A 89 14.45 -13.65 -3.71
N PHE A 90 14.01 -13.60 -2.45
CA PHE A 90 14.51 -14.42 -1.38
C PHE A 90 13.37 -14.99 -0.54
N ALA A 91 13.57 -16.18 0.01
CA ALA A 91 12.61 -16.84 0.88
C ALA A 91 13.33 -17.44 2.10
N TYR A 92 12.76 -17.25 3.26
CA TYR A 92 13.19 -17.91 4.48
C TYR A 92 12.70 -19.36 4.47
N ASP A 93 13.61 -20.31 4.66
CA ASP A 93 13.29 -21.73 4.72
C ASP A 93 13.11 -22.20 6.15
N PHE A 94 11.86 -22.31 6.58
CA PHE A 94 11.53 -22.76 7.94
C PHE A 94 12.02 -24.16 8.27
N THR A 95 12.28 -25.00 7.27
CA THR A 95 12.82 -26.36 7.47
C THR A 95 14.28 -26.33 7.96
N VAL A 96 14.98 -25.22 7.74
CA VAL A 96 16.37 -25.00 8.20
C VAL A 96 16.38 -24.14 9.45
N LEU A 97 16.54 -24.77 10.61
CA LEU A 97 16.66 -24.11 11.91
C LEU A 97 15.51 -23.11 12.20
N GLY A 98 14.27 -23.45 11.77
CA GLY A 98 13.09 -22.61 11.95
C GLY A 98 13.14 -21.29 11.16
N GLY A 99 13.84 -21.24 10.03
CA GLY A 99 13.99 -20.05 9.21
C GLY A 99 14.72 -18.89 9.93
N THR A 100 15.47 -19.16 11.01
CA THR A 100 16.15 -18.11 11.76
C THR A 100 17.28 -17.50 10.95
N LEU A 101 17.38 -16.15 10.99
CA LEU A 101 18.39 -15.42 10.26
C LEU A 101 19.78 -15.61 10.86
N SER A 102 20.72 -16.03 10.04
CA SER A 102 22.16 -16.05 10.34
C SER A 102 22.85 -14.82 9.72
N LYS A 103 24.08 -14.57 10.11
CA LYS A 103 24.96 -13.60 9.43
C LYS A 103 25.12 -13.91 7.93
N MET A 104 25.29 -15.18 7.58
CA MET A 104 25.43 -15.57 6.16
C MET A 104 24.14 -15.47 5.39
N GLY A 105 22.99 -15.79 6.01
CA GLY A 105 21.68 -15.56 5.42
C GLY A 105 21.42 -14.08 5.14
N ALA A 106 21.75 -13.20 6.11
CA ALA A 106 21.64 -11.75 5.92
C ALA A 106 22.52 -11.25 4.76
N LYS A 107 23.78 -11.71 4.70
CA LYS A 107 24.70 -11.37 3.61
C LYS A 107 24.19 -11.82 2.24
N LYS A 108 23.51 -12.96 2.17
CA LYS A 108 22.86 -13.44 0.94
C LYS A 108 21.70 -12.53 0.54
N ILE A 109 20.83 -12.13 1.49
CA ILE A 109 19.72 -11.22 1.25
C ILE A 109 20.21 -9.85 0.77
N THR A 110 21.15 -9.22 1.48
CA THR A 110 21.68 -7.90 1.13
C THR A 110 22.38 -7.89 -0.24
N LYS A 111 23.06 -8.97 -0.60
CA LYS A 111 23.64 -9.15 -1.95
C LYS A 111 22.55 -9.16 -3.03
N LEU A 112 21.41 -9.82 -2.79
CA LEU A 112 20.30 -9.82 -3.73
C LEU A 112 19.64 -8.45 -3.84
N MET A 113 19.51 -7.73 -2.72
CA MET A 113 19.01 -6.35 -2.71
C MET A 113 19.92 -5.40 -3.49
N ASP A 114 21.25 -5.52 -3.31
CA ASP A 114 22.23 -4.77 -4.12
C ASP A 114 22.08 -5.06 -5.62
N HIS A 115 21.92 -6.33 -5.99
CA HIS A 115 21.68 -6.69 -7.38
C HIS A 115 20.37 -6.13 -7.92
N ALA A 116 19.28 -6.17 -7.13
CA ALA A 116 17.99 -5.62 -7.49
C ALA A 116 18.10 -4.12 -7.79
N VAL A 117 18.70 -3.35 -6.89
CA VAL A 117 18.90 -1.90 -7.06
C VAL A 117 19.78 -1.59 -8.27
N ARG A 118 20.91 -2.29 -8.45
CA ARG A 118 21.83 -2.05 -9.57
C ARG A 118 21.24 -2.40 -10.93
N ASN A 119 20.33 -3.36 -10.98
CA ASN A 119 19.66 -3.79 -12.21
C ASN A 119 18.28 -3.15 -12.41
N GLY A 120 17.83 -2.32 -11.45
CA GLY A 120 16.53 -1.66 -11.50
C GLY A 120 15.36 -2.65 -11.54
N CYS A 121 15.40 -3.70 -10.72
CA CYS A 121 14.39 -4.76 -10.69
C CYS A 121 13.69 -4.84 -9.33
N PRO A 122 12.38 -5.16 -9.28
CA PRO A 122 11.69 -5.42 -8.03
C PRO A 122 12.38 -6.51 -7.19
N ILE A 123 12.29 -6.37 -5.85
CA ILE A 123 12.72 -7.39 -4.91
C ILE A 123 11.55 -7.90 -4.08
N ILE A 124 11.44 -9.23 -3.98
CA ILE A 124 10.36 -9.92 -3.28
C ILE A 124 10.96 -10.75 -2.14
N GLY A 125 10.47 -10.51 -0.92
CA GLY A 125 10.83 -11.28 0.27
C GLY A 125 9.68 -12.18 0.73
N ILE A 126 9.92 -13.50 0.86
CA ILE A 126 8.97 -14.45 1.41
C ILE A 126 9.38 -14.78 2.84
N MET A 127 8.55 -14.39 3.81
CA MET A 127 8.83 -14.47 5.23
C MET A 127 8.20 -15.72 5.86
N ASP A 128 9.05 -16.54 6.50
CA ASP A 128 8.67 -17.68 7.33
C ASP A 128 9.83 -17.94 8.32
N SER A 129 9.92 -17.13 9.39
CA SER A 129 11.12 -17.00 10.20
C SER A 129 10.84 -16.93 11.70
N GLY A 130 11.58 -17.72 12.47
CA GLY A 130 11.62 -17.60 13.93
C GLY A 130 12.41 -16.39 14.45
N GLY A 131 12.87 -15.47 13.58
CA GLY A 131 13.62 -14.28 13.97
C GLY A 131 15.14 -14.47 13.93
N ALA A 132 15.87 -13.87 14.86
CA ALA A 132 17.33 -13.96 14.92
C ALA A 132 17.79 -15.37 15.32
N ARG A 133 18.87 -15.86 14.70
CA ARG A 133 19.52 -17.11 15.13
C ARG A 133 20.28 -16.88 16.42
N ILE A 134 19.67 -17.24 17.56
CA ILE A 134 20.17 -16.96 18.91
C ILE A 134 21.59 -17.47 19.12
N GLN A 135 21.95 -18.63 18.53
CA GLN A 135 23.27 -19.24 18.63
C GLN A 135 24.39 -18.36 18.06
N GLU A 136 24.08 -17.48 17.12
CA GLU A 136 25.06 -16.55 16.52
C GLU A 136 25.10 -15.20 17.25
N GLY A 137 24.24 -14.99 18.26
CA GLY A 137 24.23 -13.79 19.11
C GLY A 137 24.13 -12.49 18.33
N ILE A 138 25.00 -11.53 18.65
CA ILE A 138 24.99 -10.19 18.04
C ILE A 138 25.19 -10.24 16.51
N GLN A 139 25.89 -11.23 15.97
CA GLN A 139 26.11 -11.32 14.52
C GLN A 139 24.81 -11.50 13.71
N SER A 140 23.80 -12.15 14.30
CA SER A 140 22.47 -12.23 13.68
C SER A 140 21.75 -10.89 13.72
N LEU A 141 21.88 -10.13 14.81
CA LEU A 141 21.31 -8.77 14.91
C LEU A 141 21.98 -7.80 13.94
N ASP A 142 23.32 -7.85 13.81
CA ASP A 142 24.04 -7.07 12.81
C ASP A 142 23.50 -7.35 11.40
N GLY A 143 23.18 -8.63 11.10
CA GLY A 143 22.60 -9.02 9.84
C GLY A 143 21.22 -8.39 9.58
N PHE A 144 20.37 -8.24 10.59
CA PHE A 144 19.11 -7.49 10.45
C PHE A 144 19.39 -6.00 10.21
N GLY A 145 20.35 -5.41 10.92
CA GLY A 145 20.76 -4.02 10.68
C GLY A 145 21.19 -3.78 9.23
N ASP A 146 21.98 -4.70 8.67
CA ASP A 146 22.39 -4.63 7.26
C ASP A 146 21.18 -4.71 6.30
N ILE A 147 20.20 -5.57 6.58
CA ILE A 147 18.96 -5.68 5.76
C ILE A 147 18.17 -4.38 5.86
N PHE A 148 17.97 -3.79 7.03
CA PHE A 148 17.24 -2.53 7.20
C PHE A 148 17.88 -1.38 6.43
N TYR A 149 19.21 -1.31 6.46
CA TYR A 149 19.94 -0.32 5.66
C TYR A 149 19.68 -0.50 4.16
N HIS A 150 19.69 -1.73 3.66
CA HIS A 150 19.41 -2.01 2.25
C HIS A 150 17.94 -1.79 1.87
N ASN A 151 16.96 -2.01 2.79
CA ASN A 151 15.59 -1.61 2.56
C ASN A 151 15.48 -0.09 2.32
N GLN A 152 16.21 0.71 3.12
CA GLN A 152 16.22 2.17 2.94
C GLN A 152 16.86 2.57 1.62
N LEU A 153 17.96 1.93 1.20
CA LEU A 153 18.62 2.21 -0.09
C LEU A 153 17.73 1.85 -1.29
N ALA A 154 16.94 0.80 -1.18
CA ALA A 154 16.03 0.35 -2.24
C ALA A 154 14.73 1.18 -2.30
N SER A 155 14.36 1.83 -1.19
CA SER A 155 13.10 2.57 -1.05
C SER A 155 12.98 3.70 -2.07
N GLY A 156 11.89 3.68 -2.87
CA GLY A 156 11.65 4.63 -3.95
C GLY A 156 12.58 4.48 -5.15
N VAL A 157 13.41 3.42 -5.20
CA VAL A 157 14.30 3.08 -6.33
C VAL A 157 13.76 1.87 -7.07
N VAL A 158 13.52 0.78 -6.36
CA VAL A 158 12.91 -0.44 -6.89
C VAL A 158 11.76 -0.89 -6.00
N PRO A 159 10.66 -1.42 -6.54
CA PRO A 159 9.56 -1.94 -5.74
C PRO A 159 10.02 -3.06 -4.80
N GLN A 160 9.63 -2.97 -3.53
CA GLN A 160 9.90 -3.94 -2.49
C GLN A 160 8.59 -4.58 -2.03
N ILE A 161 8.44 -5.88 -2.19
CA ILE A 161 7.20 -6.61 -1.85
C ILE A 161 7.51 -7.70 -0.84
N THR A 162 6.74 -7.78 0.23
CA THR A 162 6.85 -8.83 1.23
C THR A 162 5.62 -9.72 1.26
N ALA A 163 5.83 -11.04 1.22
CA ALA A 163 4.82 -12.07 1.48
C ALA A 163 5.07 -12.71 2.85
N SER A 164 4.23 -12.43 3.84
CA SER A 164 4.31 -13.04 5.17
C SER A 164 3.42 -14.31 5.19
N ILE A 165 4.08 -15.47 5.06
CA ILE A 165 3.43 -16.78 4.88
C ILE A 165 3.69 -17.71 6.10
N GLY A 166 4.35 -17.22 7.07
CA GLY A 166 4.64 -17.91 8.31
C GLY A 166 4.89 -16.93 9.45
N PRO A 167 5.34 -17.42 10.60
CA PRO A 167 5.69 -16.55 11.70
C PRO A 167 6.84 -15.62 11.31
N SER A 168 6.77 -14.38 11.82
CA SER A 168 7.84 -13.40 11.78
C SER A 168 7.88 -12.68 13.11
N ALA A 169 8.99 -12.76 13.83
CA ALA A 169 9.11 -12.19 15.17
C ALA A 169 10.39 -11.36 15.33
N GLY A 170 10.36 -10.38 16.22
CA GLY A 170 11.48 -9.54 16.56
C GLY A 170 12.05 -8.79 15.34
N GLY A 171 13.34 -8.89 15.05
CA GLY A 171 13.98 -8.24 13.91
C GLY A 171 13.36 -8.57 12.56
N ALA A 172 12.73 -9.74 12.41
CA ALA A 172 12.14 -10.18 11.15
C ALA A 172 10.86 -9.42 10.73
N VAL A 173 10.27 -8.57 11.59
CA VAL A 173 9.06 -7.80 11.26
C VAL A 173 9.37 -6.41 10.73
N TYR A 174 10.54 -5.85 11.05
CA TYR A 174 10.85 -4.46 10.67
C TYR A 174 11.18 -4.32 9.19
N SER A 175 11.95 -5.27 8.62
CA SER A 175 12.21 -5.27 7.18
C SER A 175 10.93 -5.32 6.35
N PRO A 176 9.96 -6.24 6.60
CA PRO A 176 8.64 -6.18 5.96
C PRO A 176 7.93 -4.82 6.08
N ALA A 177 7.93 -4.24 7.28
CA ALA A 177 7.26 -2.95 7.51
C ALA A 177 7.92 -1.77 6.75
N MET A 178 9.18 -1.91 6.34
CA MET A 178 9.92 -0.94 5.50
C MET A 178 9.70 -1.15 4.00
N THR A 179 9.12 -2.28 3.57
CA THR A 179 8.83 -2.53 2.15
C THR A 179 7.58 -1.77 1.70
N ASP A 180 7.38 -1.65 0.39
CA ASP A 180 6.25 -0.91 -0.17
C ASP A 180 4.92 -1.60 0.08
N PHE A 181 4.88 -2.92 -0.05
CA PHE A 181 3.68 -3.73 0.15
C PHE A 181 3.95 -4.97 1.00
N VAL A 182 3.05 -5.23 1.92
CA VAL A 182 3.02 -6.45 2.75
C VAL A 182 1.75 -7.22 2.46
N ILE A 183 1.89 -8.46 2.03
CA ILE A 183 0.80 -9.40 1.83
C ILE A 183 0.90 -10.45 2.93
N MET A 184 -0.15 -10.64 3.72
CA MET A 184 -0.18 -11.66 4.79
C MET A 184 -1.17 -12.76 4.45
N VAL A 185 -0.77 -14.01 4.67
CA VAL A 185 -1.67 -15.16 4.48
C VAL A 185 -2.43 -15.42 5.78
N ASP A 186 -3.75 -15.41 5.71
CA ASP A 186 -4.63 -15.66 6.85
C ASP A 186 -4.31 -16.99 7.53
N LYS A 187 -4.30 -17.01 8.87
CA LYS A 187 -3.99 -18.16 9.73
C LYS A 187 -2.59 -18.77 9.55
N LEU A 188 -1.76 -18.27 8.66
CA LEU A 188 -0.38 -18.72 8.46
C LEU A 188 0.63 -17.63 8.81
N GLY A 189 0.44 -16.43 8.25
CA GLY A 189 1.32 -15.28 8.45
C GLY A 189 1.03 -14.59 9.79
N THR A 190 2.03 -14.49 10.65
CA THR A 190 1.95 -13.69 11.88
C THR A 190 3.16 -12.78 12.01
N MET A 191 2.94 -11.54 12.43
CA MET A 191 3.99 -10.55 12.63
C MET A 191 3.82 -9.87 14.00
N PHE A 192 4.85 -9.91 14.84
CA PHE A 192 4.84 -9.22 16.15
C PHE A 192 6.27 -8.94 16.63
N VAL A 193 6.44 -7.88 17.38
CA VAL A 193 7.74 -7.52 17.97
C VAL A 193 8.17 -8.59 18.96
N THR A 194 7.26 -9.00 19.85
CA THR A 194 7.45 -10.09 20.82
C THR A 194 6.22 -10.98 20.85
N GLY A 195 6.43 -12.30 20.96
CA GLY A 195 5.34 -13.27 20.95
C GLY A 195 4.47 -13.27 22.21
N PRO A 196 3.32 -13.98 22.17
CA PRO A 196 2.35 -14.03 23.27
C PRO A 196 2.95 -14.42 24.63
N ASP A 197 3.90 -15.34 24.66
CA ASP A 197 4.56 -15.78 25.92
C ASP A 197 5.31 -14.64 26.62
N VAL A 198 5.98 -13.77 25.86
CA VAL A 198 6.67 -12.59 26.40
C VAL A 198 5.66 -11.55 26.86
N VAL A 199 4.59 -11.31 26.09
CA VAL A 199 3.50 -10.41 26.47
C VAL A 199 2.89 -10.86 27.79
N LYS A 200 2.58 -12.15 27.92
CA LYS A 200 2.05 -12.73 29.17
C LYS A 200 3.04 -12.54 30.35
N THR A 201 4.32 -12.79 30.13
CA THR A 201 5.33 -12.70 31.20
C THR A 201 5.55 -11.27 31.66
N VAL A 202 5.57 -10.30 30.76
CA VAL A 202 5.93 -8.89 31.05
C VAL A 202 4.71 -8.08 31.48
N LEU A 203 3.56 -8.27 30.81
CA LEU A 203 2.36 -7.45 31.00
C LEU A 203 1.23 -8.20 31.73
N GLY A 204 1.32 -9.54 31.86
CA GLY A 204 0.23 -10.37 32.39
C GLY A 204 -0.95 -10.53 31.44
N GLU A 205 -0.83 -10.11 30.19
CA GLU A 205 -1.89 -10.16 29.18
C GLU A 205 -1.88 -11.50 28.44
N GLU A 206 -3.01 -12.17 28.41
CA GLU A 206 -3.20 -13.41 27.65
C GLU A 206 -3.78 -13.09 26.27
N VAL A 207 -3.03 -13.39 25.22
CA VAL A 207 -3.41 -13.11 23.83
C VAL A 207 -2.94 -14.25 22.94
N SER A 208 -3.73 -14.62 21.94
CA SER A 208 -3.34 -15.61 20.93
C SER A 208 -2.40 -15.01 19.88
N PHE A 209 -1.72 -15.86 19.10
CA PHE A 209 -0.88 -15.43 17.96
C PHE A 209 -1.68 -14.61 16.95
N GLU A 210 -2.90 -15.05 16.62
CA GLU A 210 -3.79 -14.39 15.67
C GLU A 210 -4.28 -13.02 16.18
N GLU A 211 -4.66 -12.95 17.44
CA GLU A 211 -5.11 -11.68 18.04
C GLU A 211 -3.99 -10.67 18.17
N LEU A 212 -2.78 -11.12 18.50
CA LEU A 212 -1.61 -10.23 18.66
C LEU A 212 -1.09 -9.71 17.33
N GLY A 213 -0.95 -10.57 16.32
CA GLY A 213 -0.28 -10.19 15.08
C GLY A 213 -0.63 -11.07 13.88
N GLY A 214 -1.84 -11.63 13.82
CA GLY A 214 -2.34 -12.35 12.66
C GLY A 214 -2.67 -11.43 11.49
N ALA A 215 -2.89 -12.03 10.32
CA ALA A 215 -3.15 -11.30 9.09
C ALA A 215 -4.37 -10.37 9.20
N MET A 216 -5.46 -10.82 9.81
CA MET A 216 -6.65 -9.99 10.01
C MET A 216 -6.41 -8.84 10.99
N THR A 217 -5.63 -9.03 12.05
CA THR A 217 -5.26 -7.95 12.98
C THR A 217 -4.46 -6.86 12.26
N HIS A 218 -3.49 -7.26 11.44
CA HIS A 218 -2.69 -6.30 10.67
C HIS A 218 -3.43 -5.72 9.48
N GLY A 219 -4.39 -6.44 8.90
CA GLY A 219 -5.23 -5.97 7.81
C GLY A 219 -6.34 -5.01 8.25
N THR A 220 -6.83 -5.09 9.51
CA THR A 220 -7.98 -4.28 9.95
C THR A 220 -7.66 -3.22 10.99
N LYS A 221 -6.63 -3.45 11.84
CA LYS A 221 -6.35 -2.59 13.00
C LYS A 221 -5.06 -1.79 12.84
N SER A 222 -3.95 -2.41 12.46
CA SER A 222 -2.65 -1.73 12.42
C SER A 222 -2.27 -1.19 11.05
N GLY A 223 -2.91 -1.65 9.97
CA GLY A 223 -2.58 -1.26 8.60
C GLY A 223 -1.20 -1.73 8.12
N VAL A 224 -0.55 -2.68 8.80
CA VAL A 224 0.72 -3.26 8.34
C VAL A 224 0.51 -4.11 7.10
N ALA A 225 -0.56 -4.93 7.06
CA ALA A 225 -0.90 -5.73 5.90
C ALA A 225 -1.69 -4.92 4.87
N HIS A 226 -1.13 -4.77 3.68
CA HIS A 226 -1.79 -4.13 2.54
C HIS A 226 -2.82 -5.05 1.90
N PHE A 227 -2.56 -6.36 1.94
CA PHE A 227 -3.45 -7.41 1.44
C PHE A 227 -3.49 -8.58 2.42
N VAL A 228 -4.66 -9.18 2.59
CA VAL A 228 -4.86 -10.41 3.35
C VAL A 228 -5.30 -11.49 2.39
N ALA A 229 -4.42 -12.47 2.15
CA ALA A 229 -4.66 -13.60 1.25
C ALA A 229 -5.22 -14.79 2.03
N LYS A 230 -6.18 -15.50 1.45
CA LYS A 230 -6.80 -16.70 2.05
C LYS A 230 -5.84 -17.90 2.12
N ASN A 231 -4.88 -17.93 1.22
CA ASN A 231 -3.89 -19.01 1.10
C ASN A 231 -2.65 -18.54 0.33
N GLU A 232 -1.62 -19.40 0.26
CA GLU A 232 -0.36 -19.09 -0.41
C GLU A 232 -0.52 -18.84 -1.91
N TYR A 233 -1.48 -19.47 -2.60
CA TYR A 233 -1.74 -19.27 -4.03
C TYR A 233 -2.28 -17.88 -4.30
N GLU A 234 -3.30 -17.45 -3.56
CA GLU A 234 -3.86 -16.11 -3.66
C GLU A 234 -2.80 -15.03 -3.31
N CYS A 235 -1.91 -15.32 -2.36
CA CYS A 235 -0.78 -14.44 -2.06
C CYS A 235 0.13 -14.23 -3.27
N MET A 236 0.45 -15.29 -4.01
CA MET A 236 1.24 -15.18 -5.25
C MET A 236 0.49 -14.43 -6.36
N ASP A 237 -0.83 -14.61 -6.44
CA ASP A 237 -1.66 -13.87 -7.40
C ASP A 237 -1.71 -12.38 -7.08
N TYR A 238 -1.78 -11.99 -5.80
CA TYR A 238 -1.64 -10.58 -5.41
C TYR A 238 -0.31 -9.97 -5.85
N ILE A 239 0.82 -10.69 -5.68
CA ILE A 239 2.14 -10.23 -6.13
C ILE A 239 2.15 -10.03 -7.65
N LYS A 240 1.66 -11.02 -8.42
CA LYS A 240 1.60 -10.95 -9.88
C LYS A 240 0.72 -9.79 -10.36
N THR A 241 -0.44 -9.62 -9.74
CA THR A 241 -1.38 -8.53 -10.04
C THR A 241 -0.76 -7.17 -9.74
N LEU A 242 -0.18 -6.99 -8.55
CA LEU A 242 0.49 -5.75 -8.16
C LEU A 242 1.61 -5.38 -9.15
N LEU A 243 2.48 -6.34 -9.49
CA LEU A 243 3.53 -6.13 -10.49
C LEU A 243 2.99 -5.71 -11.86
N SER A 244 1.77 -6.09 -12.23
CA SER A 244 1.17 -5.69 -13.51
C SER A 244 0.83 -4.20 -13.58
N TYR A 245 0.64 -3.54 -12.44
CA TYR A 245 0.31 -2.12 -12.36
C TYR A 245 1.51 -1.20 -12.18
N ILE A 246 2.60 -1.67 -11.58
CA ILE A 246 3.75 -0.85 -11.22
C ILE A 246 4.90 -0.98 -12.23
N PRO A 247 5.76 0.04 -12.41
CA PRO A 247 6.92 -0.06 -13.31
C PRO A 247 8.01 -0.95 -12.72
N GLN A 248 9.07 -1.19 -13.49
CA GLN A 248 10.21 -1.99 -13.06
C GLN A 248 11.02 -1.29 -11.97
N ASN A 249 11.14 0.04 -12.07
CA ASN A 249 11.89 0.90 -11.15
C ASN A 249 11.42 2.35 -11.28
N ASN A 250 12.00 3.25 -10.51
CA ASN A 250 11.63 4.67 -10.45
C ASN A 250 12.00 5.49 -11.71
N THR A 251 12.79 4.95 -12.63
CA THR A 251 13.17 5.64 -13.87
C THR A 251 12.26 5.29 -15.05
N GLU A 252 11.41 4.31 -14.87
CA GLU A 252 10.46 3.85 -15.88
C GLU A 252 9.03 4.31 -15.54
N GLU A 253 8.20 4.40 -16.56
CA GLU A 253 6.76 4.59 -16.41
C GLU A 253 6.04 3.23 -16.41
N PRO A 254 4.87 3.11 -15.77
CA PRO A 254 4.05 1.90 -15.87
C PRO A 254 3.75 1.54 -17.32
N SER A 255 3.79 0.26 -17.63
CA SER A 255 3.49 -0.24 -18.98
C SER A 255 2.04 0.07 -19.38
N ILE A 256 1.85 0.51 -20.63
CA ILE A 256 0.52 0.69 -21.20
C ILE A 256 0.00 -0.68 -21.64
N VAL A 257 -1.20 -1.02 -21.17
CA VAL A 257 -1.88 -2.29 -21.52
C VAL A 257 -3.00 -2.00 -22.50
N SER A 258 -2.97 -2.64 -23.67
CA SER A 258 -4.07 -2.54 -24.63
C SER A 258 -5.37 -3.08 -24.04
N ASN A 259 -6.47 -2.39 -24.27
CA ASN A 259 -7.81 -2.82 -23.90
C ASN A 259 -8.83 -2.39 -24.97
N ASP A 260 -10.01 -3.00 -24.93
CA ASP A 260 -11.10 -2.72 -25.88
C ASP A 260 -12.16 -1.78 -25.31
N ASP A 261 -11.97 -1.23 -24.11
CA ASP A 261 -12.91 -0.29 -23.47
C ASP A 261 -12.78 1.10 -24.09
N ASP A 262 -13.89 1.59 -24.69
CA ASP A 262 -13.91 2.88 -25.39
C ASP A 262 -13.46 4.02 -24.47
N PRO A 263 -12.39 4.75 -24.78
CA PRO A 263 -11.92 5.89 -24.01
C PRO A 263 -12.95 7.05 -23.95
N ASN A 264 -13.86 7.13 -24.91
CA ASN A 264 -14.89 8.17 -25.00
C ASN A 264 -16.27 7.71 -24.50
N ARG A 265 -16.38 6.52 -23.93
CA ARG A 265 -17.65 6.02 -23.41
C ARG A 265 -18.18 6.95 -22.30
N LEU A 266 -19.45 7.30 -22.40
CA LEU A 266 -20.20 8.07 -21.40
C LEU A 266 -21.00 7.12 -20.50
N ASP A 267 -21.13 7.46 -19.22
CA ASP A 267 -22.03 6.75 -18.31
C ASP A 267 -23.04 7.70 -17.66
N HIS A 268 -24.22 7.80 -18.26
CA HIS A 268 -25.30 8.65 -17.79
C HIS A 268 -25.92 8.20 -16.46
N ASN A 269 -25.55 6.99 -15.96
CA ASN A 269 -26.03 6.51 -14.66
C ASN A 269 -25.19 7.04 -13.50
N LEU A 270 -24.01 7.60 -13.75
CA LEU A 270 -23.12 8.10 -12.69
C LEU A 270 -23.81 9.07 -11.73
N ILE A 271 -24.63 9.98 -12.24
CA ILE A 271 -25.35 10.93 -11.38
C ILE A 271 -26.34 10.24 -10.43
N ASN A 272 -26.87 9.08 -10.81
CA ASN A 272 -27.85 8.33 -10.02
C ASN A 272 -27.22 7.56 -8.85
N ILE A 273 -25.89 7.42 -8.82
CA ILE A 273 -25.16 6.80 -7.70
C ILE A 273 -25.24 7.71 -6.46
N LEU A 274 -25.23 9.03 -6.68
CA LEU A 274 -25.37 9.98 -5.58
C LEU A 274 -26.83 10.06 -5.14
N PRO A 275 -27.12 9.87 -3.84
CA PRO A 275 -28.47 10.05 -3.34
C PRO A 275 -28.90 11.52 -3.38
N GLU A 276 -30.19 11.78 -3.67
CA GLU A 276 -30.74 13.14 -3.61
C GLU A 276 -30.56 13.78 -2.22
N ASP A 277 -30.75 12.99 -1.18
CA ASP A 277 -30.43 13.38 0.19
C ASP A 277 -28.94 13.21 0.46
N SER A 278 -28.21 14.32 0.52
CA SER A 278 -26.76 14.35 0.74
C SER A 278 -26.28 13.78 2.08
N LEU A 279 -27.20 13.43 2.99
CA LEU A 279 -26.88 12.77 4.26
C LEU A 279 -26.87 11.25 4.12
N LYS A 280 -27.44 10.71 3.06
CA LYS A 280 -27.42 9.27 2.81
C LYS A 280 -26.07 8.84 2.27
N PRO A 281 -25.50 7.72 2.78
CA PRO A 281 -24.25 7.19 2.27
C PRO A 281 -24.46 6.48 0.93
N TYR A 282 -23.39 6.40 0.15
CA TYR A 282 -23.29 5.61 -1.09
C TYR A 282 -21.88 5.03 -1.22
N ASP A 283 -21.72 4.04 -2.09
CA ASP A 283 -20.42 3.41 -2.32
C ASP A 283 -19.65 4.11 -3.44
N MET A 284 -18.56 4.79 -3.10
CA MET A 284 -17.70 5.45 -4.08
C MET A 284 -17.05 4.45 -5.06
N LYS A 285 -16.94 3.17 -4.69
CA LYS A 285 -16.41 2.14 -5.60
C LYS A 285 -17.27 1.99 -6.86
N GLU A 286 -18.59 2.23 -6.80
CA GLU A 286 -19.46 2.20 -7.98
C GLU A 286 -19.03 3.25 -9.00
N ILE A 287 -18.67 4.46 -8.55
CA ILE A 287 -18.13 5.52 -9.42
C ILE A 287 -16.77 5.10 -9.99
N ILE A 288 -15.86 4.58 -9.14
CA ILE A 288 -14.54 4.13 -9.57
C ILE A 288 -14.69 3.06 -10.66
N HIS A 289 -15.47 2.01 -10.42
CA HIS A 289 -15.68 0.93 -11.38
C HIS A 289 -16.29 1.44 -12.69
N SER A 290 -17.20 2.40 -12.63
CA SER A 290 -17.82 2.96 -13.84
C SER A 290 -16.81 3.67 -14.75
N ILE A 291 -15.85 4.40 -14.20
CA ILE A 291 -14.95 5.26 -15.00
C ILE A 291 -13.66 4.58 -15.47
N VAL A 292 -13.21 3.51 -14.78
CA VAL A 292 -11.95 2.83 -15.09
C VAL A 292 -12.10 1.78 -16.21
N ASP A 293 -10.99 1.40 -16.81
CA ASP A 293 -10.95 0.40 -17.89
C ASP A 293 -11.49 -0.95 -17.41
N ASN A 294 -12.41 -1.54 -18.20
CA ASN A 294 -13.02 -2.84 -17.95
C ASN A 294 -13.60 -3.00 -16.53
N HIS A 295 -13.96 -1.90 -15.88
CA HIS A 295 -14.47 -1.88 -14.50
C HIS A 295 -13.49 -2.50 -13.48
N ASN A 296 -12.19 -2.57 -13.80
CA ASN A 296 -11.17 -3.21 -12.97
C ASN A 296 -10.49 -2.21 -12.03
N PHE A 297 -10.65 -2.44 -10.75
CA PHE A 297 -10.00 -1.68 -9.68
C PHE A 297 -9.28 -2.64 -8.72
N PHE A 298 -8.01 -2.42 -8.47
CA PHE A 298 -7.19 -3.21 -7.54
C PHE A 298 -6.96 -2.42 -6.26
N GLU A 299 -7.85 -2.62 -5.28
CA GLU A 299 -7.83 -1.89 -4.02
C GLU A 299 -6.67 -2.34 -3.13
N VAL A 300 -6.01 -1.37 -2.49
CA VAL A 300 -4.95 -1.57 -1.50
C VAL A 300 -5.49 -1.19 -0.13
N HIS A 301 -5.18 -1.97 0.92
CA HIS A 301 -5.72 -1.76 2.26
C HIS A 301 -7.26 -1.77 2.32
N GLU A 302 -7.91 -2.64 1.60
CA GLU A 302 -9.39 -2.71 1.56
C GLU A 302 -10.03 -2.82 2.95
N LEU A 303 -9.38 -3.54 3.87
CA LEU A 303 -9.88 -3.78 5.22
C LEU A 303 -9.49 -2.71 6.25
N PHE A 304 -8.54 -1.82 5.92
CA PHE A 304 -8.01 -0.79 6.81
C PHE A 304 -8.46 0.60 6.40
N ALA A 305 -8.82 1.43 7.39
CA ALA A 305 -9.25 2.82 7.16
C ALA A 305 -10.24 2.92 5.99
N GLN A 306 -11.37 2.24 6.09
CA GLN A 306 -12.35 2.07 5.02
C GLN A 306 -13.05 3.36 4.60
N ASN A 307 -12.94 4.44 5.40
CA ASN A 307 -13.41 5.79 5.07
C ASN A 307 -12.63 6.47 3.93
N ILE A 308 -11.51 5.88 3.51
CA ILE A 308 -10.76 6.28 2.31
C ILE A 308 -10.37 5.05 1.48
N ILE A 309 -10.51 5.15 0.18
CA ILE A 309 -10.17 4.12 -0.79
C ILE A 309 -8.84 4.51 -1.43
N VAL A 310 -7.90 3.57 -1.52
CA VAL A 310 -6.69 3.71 -2.35
C VAL A 310 -6.48 2.45 -3.16
N GLY A 311 -5.97 2.57 -4.38
CA GLY A 311 -5.73 1.40 -5.24
C GLY A 311 -5.29 1.78 -6.64
N PHE A 312 -5.06 0.77 -7.45
CA PHE A 312 -4.62 0.91 -8.84
C PHE A 312 -5.75 0.59 -9.81
N ALA A 313 -5.80 1.35 -10.88
CA ALA A 313 -6.69 1.12 -12.01
C ALA A 313 -5.97 1.45 -13.32
N ARG A 314 -6.68 1.31 -14.44
CA ARG A 314 -6.21 1.79 -15.74
C ARG A 314 -7.21 2.74 -16.36
N MET A 315 -6.69 3.72 -17.09
CA MET A 315 -7.45 4.68 -17.89
C MET A 315 -6.82 4.74 -19.28
N ASN A 316 -7.53 4.25 -20.30
CA ASN A 316 -7.01 4.07 -21.66
C ASN A 316 -5.67 3.31 -21.68
N GLY A 317 -5.62 2.21 -20.91
CA GLY A 317 -4.44 1.33 -20.78
C GLY A 317 -3.35 1.84 -19.84
N LYS A 318 -3.36 3.11 -19.44
CA LYS A 318 -2.36 3.71 -18.54
C LYS A 318 -2.71 3.43 -17.08
N THR A 319 -1.75 2.97 -16.30
CA THR A 319 -1.95 2.80 -14.85
C THR A 319 -2.11 4.16 -14.17
N ILE A 320 -3.08 4.23 -13.25
CA ILE A 320 -3.29 5.35 -12.34
C ILE A 320 -3.42 4.84 -10.90
N GLY A 321 -3.02 5.67 -9.93
CA GLY A 321 -3.38 5.52 -8.53
C GLY A 321 -4.68 6.27 -8.26
N VAL A 322 -5.63 5.62 -7.64
CA VAL A 322 -6.90 6.23 -7.20
C VAL A 322 -6.85 6.48 -5.71
N VAL A 323 -7.23 7.70 -5.28
CA VAL A 323 -7.46 8.07 -3.88
C VAL A 323 -8.86 8.65 -3.78
N ALA A 324 -9.75 8.01 -3.03
CA ALA A 324 -11.15 8.44 -3.01
C ALA A 324 -11.73 8.43 -1.60
N SER A 325 -12.57 9.40 -1.28
CA SER A 325 -13.41 9.36 -0.09
C SER A 325 -14.39 8.19 -0.17
N GLN A 326 -14.71 7.54 0.97
CA GLN A 326 -15.73 6.50 1.00
C GLN A 326 -16.87 6.89 1.95
N PRO A 327 -17.96 7.47 1.43
CA PRO A 327 -19.09 7.94 2.25
C PRO A 327 -19.80 6.86 3.05
N LEU A 328 -19.69 5.58 2.69
CA LEU A 328 -20.25 4.47 3.48
C LEU A 328 -19.65 4.38 4.88
N PHE A 329 -18.41 4.81 5.05
CA PHE A 329 -17.70 4.73 6.33
C PHE A 329 -17.38 6.14 6.84
N LEU A 330 -17.79 6.46 8.06
CA LEU A 330 -17.58 7.77 8.69
C LEU A 330 -18.00 8.96 7.80
N ALA A 331 -18.98 8.76 6.91
CA ALA A 331 -19.41 9.73 5.90
C ALA A 331 -18.24 10.29 5.03
N GLY A 332 -17.16 9.55 4.86
CA GLY A 332 -15.96 10.00 4.16
C GLY A 332 -15.10 11.00 4.92
N ALA A 333 -15.31 11.18 6.23
CA ALA A 333 -14.47 12.06 7.05
C ALA A 333 -13.05 11.49 7.17
N LEU A 334 -12.04 12.38 7.15
CA LEU A 334 -10.65 12.00 7.30
C LEU A 334 -10.29 11.84 8.79
N ASP A 335 -9.65 10.74 9.12
CA ASP A 335 -9.10 10.46 10.45
C ASP A 335 -7.60 10.17 10.38
N ILE A 336 -7.01 9.75 11.50
CA ILE A 336 -5.58 9.43 11.59
C ILE A 336 -5.19 8.34 10.60
N ASP A 337 -5.98 7.25 10.54
CA ASP A 337 -5.63 6.08 9.77
C ASP A 337 -5.81 6.31 8.26
N SER A 338 -6.89 6.98 7.86
CA SER A 338 -7.11 7.38 6.46
C SER A 338 -6.03 8.34 5.96
N SER A 339 -5.59 9.27 6.81
CA SER A 339 -4.50 10.19 6.48
C SER A 339 -3.16 9.46 6.27
N ASN A 340 -2.85 8.47 7.11
CA ASN A 340 -1.65 7.64 6.96
C ASN A 340 -1.73 6.74 5.72
N LYS A 341 -2.86 6.05 5.50
CA LYS A 341 -3.12 5.19 4.33
C LYS A 341 -2.93 5.95 3.03
N ALA A 342 -3.62 7.08 2.87
CA ALA A 342 -3.57 7.87 1.65
C ALA A 342 -2.19 8.51 1.41
N SER A 343 -1.57 9.09 2.44
CA SER A 343 -0.27 9.75 2.28
C SER A 343 0.83 8.78 1.84
N ARG A 344 0.85 7.55 2.40
CA ARG A 344 1.79 6.50 1.98
C ARG A 344 1.56 6.07 0.54
N PHE A 345 0.30 5.88 0.14
CA PHE A 345 -0.05 5.47 -1.22
C PHE A 345 0.30 6.54 -2.26
N ILE A 346 0.02 7.83 -1.97
CA ILE A 346 0.37 8.95 -2.84
C ILE A 346 1.89 9.02 -3.05
N ARG A 347 2.68 8.87 -1.99
CA ARG A 347 4.14 8.88 -2.09
C ARG A 347 4.67 7.69 -2.89
N PHE A 348 4.05 6.51 -2.74
CA PHE A 348 4.37 5.36 -3.58
C PHE A 348 4.11 5.67 -5.06
N CYS A 349 2.94 6.22 -5.39
CA CYS A 349 2.61 6.60 -6.76
C CYS A 349 3.63 7.59 -7.34
N ASP A 350 4.02 8.60 -6.55
CA ASP A 350 5.01 9.59 -6.96
C ASP A 350 6.40 8.99 -7.19
N CYS A 351 6.86 8.07 -6.30
CA CYS A 351 8.14 7.37 -6.48
C CYS A 351 8.21 6.57 -7.79
N TYR A 352 7.07 6.05 -8.25
CA TYR A 352 7.02 5.12 -9.39
C TYR A 352 6.26 5.68 -10.61
N ASN A 353 6.22 7.01 -10.75
CA ASN A 353 5.68 7.70 -11.93
C ASN A 353 4.21 7.35 -12.25
N ILE A 354 3.41 7.04 -11.24
CA ILE A 354 1.99 6.67 -11.38
C ILE A 354 1.12 7.92 -11.18
N PRO A 355 0.38 8.40 -12.20
CA PRO A 355 -0.54 9.52 -12.06
C PRO A 355 -1.62 9.25 -11.01
N ILE A 356 -2.09 10.31 -10.34
CA ILE A 356 -3.06 10.20 -9.24
C ILE A 356 -4.40 10.82 -9.66
N LEU A 357 -5.47 10.03 -9.54
CA LEU A 357 -6.86 10.47 -9.63
C LEU A 357 -7.45 10.53 -8.22
N THR A 358 -7.95 11.69 -7.81
CA THR A 358 -8.60 11.89 -6.50
C THR A 358 -10.10 12.14 -6.69
N LEU A 359 -10.95 11.38 -5.98
CA LEU A 359 -12.41 11.58 -5.94
C LEU A 359 -12.81 12.06 -4.54
N VAL A 360 -13.46 13.21 -4.46
CA VAL A 360 -13.71 13.90 -3.18
C VAL A 360 -15.18 13.96 -2.83
N ASP A 361 -15.54 13.35 -1.71
CA ASP A 361 -16.77 13.58 -0.96
C ASP A 361 -16.47 13.45 0.54
N THR A 362 -16.05 14.55 1.17
CA THR A 362 -15.64 14.56 2.58
C THR A 362 -16.26 15.74 3.34
N PRO A 363 -16.87 15.50 4.52
CA PRO A 363 -17.40 16.56 5.36
C PRO A 363 -16.32 17.30 6.18
N GLY A 364 -15.08 16.79 6.21
CA GLY A 364 -14.01 17.37 7.01
C GLY A 364 -13.10 16.32 7.65
N TYR A 365 -12.22 16.78 8.53
CA TYR A 365 -11.49 15.90 9.45
C TYR A 365 -12.40 15.47 10.60
N MET A 366 -12.22 14.22 11.06
CA MET A 366 -12.98 13.65 12.17
C MET A 366 -12.70 14.41 13.47
N PRO A 367 -13.74 15.02 14.10
CA PRO A 367 -13.56 15.73 15.36
C PRO A 367 -13.52 14.77 16.55
N GLY A 368 -13.06 15.27 17.69
CA GLY A 368 -13.19 14.59 18.98
C GLY A 368 -11.84 14.38 19.69
N THR A 369 -11.92 14.22 21.01
CA THR A 369 -10.74 14.11 21.89
C THR A 369 -9.85 12.94 21.53
N ASN A 370 -10.40 11.81 21.10
CA ASN A 370 -9.63 10.65 20.66
C ASN A 370 -8.73 11.01 19.45
N GLN A 371 -9.27 11.65 18.44
CA GLN A 371 -8.48 12.07 17.26
C GLN A 371 -7.45 13.15 17.63
N GLU A 372 -7.84 14.16 18.42
CA GLU A 372 -6.94 15.23 18.83
C GLU A 372 -5.77 14.70 19.68
N HIS A 373 -6.08 13.88 20.71
CA HIS A 373 -5.06 13.35 21.62
C HIS A 373 -4.12 12.34 20.95
N ASN A 374 -4.60 11.60 19.94
CA ASN A 374 -3.78 10.67 19.16
C ASN A 374 -3.08 11.35 17.96
N GLY A 375 -3.25 12.66 17.78
CA GLY A 375 -2.45 13.48 16.88
C GLY A 375 -2.99 13.61 15.46
N ILE A 376 -4.31 13.80 15.30
CA ILE A 376 -4.94 14.04 13.98
C ILE A 376 -4.25 15.19 13.22
N ILE A 377 -3.82 16.26 13.90
CA ILE A 377 -3.10 17.38 13.26
C ILE A 377 -1.79 16.89 12.65
N ARG A 378 -1.02 16.10 13.40
CA ARG A 378 0.26 15.54 12.94
C ARG A 378 0.06 14.56 11.79
N HIS A 379 -0.92 13.66 11.90
CA HIS A 379 -1.17 12.65 10.87
C HIS A 379 -1.90 13.24 9.65
N GLY A 380 -2.85 14.15 9.86
CA GLY A 380 -3.53 14.85 8.76
C GLY A 380 -2.59 15.71 7.92
N SER A 381 -1.56 16.31 8.54
CA SER A 381 -0.56 17.08 7.80
C SER A 381 0.32 16.23 6.89
N LYS A 382 0.43 14.91 7.09
CA LYS A 382 1.12 13.99 6.16
C LYS A 382 0.43 13.96 4.79
N LEU A 383 -0.90 13.98 4.78
CA LEU A 383 -1.67 14.00 3.54
C LEU A 383 -1.45 15.29 2.75
N LEU A 384 -1.47 16.45 3.44
CA LEU A 384 -1.11 17.74 2.85
C LEU A 384 0.31 17.72 2.26
N TYR A 385 1.25 17.14 3.03
CA TYR A 385 2.65 17.03 2.60
C TYR A 385 2.79 16.14 1.35
N ALA A 386 2.17 14.97 1.34
CA ALA A 386 2.25 14.00 0.25
C ALA A 386 1.73 14.60 -1.08
N TYR A 387 0.57 15.25 -1.08
CA TYR A 387 0.06 15.92 -2.29
C TYR A 387 0.94 17.08 -2.74
N SER A 388 1.49 17.86 -1.79
CA SER A 388 2.37 18.98 -2.11
C SER A 388 3.73 18.54 -2.67
N GLU A 389 4.24 17.40 -2.20
CA GLU A 389 5.52 16.84 -2.63
C GLU A 389 5.40 16.12 -3.98
N ALA A 390 4.27 15.47 -4.26
CA ALA A 390 4.09 14.66 -5.46
C ALA A 390 4.22 15.47 -6.74
N THR A 391 5.04 14.96 -7.67
CA THR A 391 5.41 15.55 -8.96
C THR A 391 4.68 14.92 -10.14
N VAL A 392 4.10 13.74 -9.97
CA VAL A 392 3.30 13.06 -11.00
C VAL A 392 2.05 13.85 -11.39
N PRO A 393 1.43 13.58 -12.54
CA PRO A 393 0.12 14.16 -12.89
C PRO A 393 -0.91 13.89 -11.78
N LYS A 394 -1.61 14.96 -11.36
CA LYS A 394 -2.63 14.91 -10.31
C LYS A 394 -3.93 15.51 -10.84
N ILE A 395 -4.99 14.73 -10.81
CA ILE A 395 -6.33 15.13 -11.23
C ILE A 395 -7.26 14.93 -10.04
N THR A 396 -8.04 15.95 -9.69
CA THR A 396 -9.04 15.87 -8.62
C THR A 396 -10.43 16.15 -9.16
N ILE A 397 -11.40 15.36 -8.73
CA ILE A 397 -12.82 15.55 -9.04
C ILE A 397 -13.59 15.66 -7.73
N VAL A 398 -14.24 16.80 -7.52
CA VAL A 398 -15.16 16.97 -6.39
C VAL A 398 -16.53 16.47 -6.81
N VAL A 399 -16.94 15.36 -6.22
CA VAL A 399 -18.19 14.65 -6.54
C VAL A 399 -19.33 15.14 -5.64
N GLY A 400 -19.05 15.32 -4.36
CA GLY A 400 -20.01 15.72 -3.33
C GLY A 400 -19.48 16.80 -2.40
N LYS A 401 -19.44 16.52 -1.09
CA LYS A 401 -18.94 17.46 -0.07
C LYS A 401 -17.43 17.63 -0.15
N ALA A 402 -16.97 18.85 0.05
CA ALA A 402 -15.55 19.18 0.15
C ALA A 402 -15.39 20.37 1.10
N TYR A 403 -15.32 20.09 2.41
CA TYR A 403 -15.38 21.12 3.44
C TYR A 403 -14.05 21.28 4.18
N GLY A 404 -13.74 22.55 4.47
CA GLY A 404 -12.67 22.96 5.36
C GLY A 404 -11.28 22.44 4.97
N GLY A 405 -10.50 22.05 5.97
CA GLY A 405 -9.15 21.52 5.76
C GLY A 405 -9.08 20.22 4.96
N ALA A 406 -10.12 19.39 5.00
CA ALA A 406 -10.17 18.15 4.24
C ALA A 406 -10.31 18.39 2.73
N TYR A 407 -11.06 19.43 2.30
CA TYR A 407 -11.07 19.87 0.91
C TYR A 407 -9.64 20.16 0.42
N ILE A 408 -8.86 20.89 1.22
CA ILE A 408 -7.49 21.20 0.86
C ILE A 408 -6.64 19.92 0.79
N ALA A 409 -6.75 19.05 1.82
CA ALA A 409 -5.94 17.85 1.97
C ALA A 409 -6.18 16.80 0.88
N MET A 410 -7.37 16.76 0.29
CA MET A 410 -7.73 15.82 -0.77
C MET A 410 -7.37 16.34 -2.17
N GLY A 411 -6.15 16.83 -2.35
CA GLY A 411 -5.63 17.21 -3.65
C GLY A 411 -6.29 18.46 -4.24
N SER A 412 -6.39 19.54 -3.47
CA SER A 412 -6.89 20.81 -3.98
C SER A 412 -5.90 21.49 -4.95
N LYS A 413 -6.38 22.45 -5.74
CA LYS A 413 -5.56 23.27 -6.64
C LYS A 413 -4.38 23.91 -5.92
N ASN A 414 -4.58 24.34 -4.67
CA ASN A 414 -3.55 25.01 -3.87
C ASN A 414 -2.43 24.07 -3.40
N LEU A 415 -2.64 22.74 -3.43
CA LEU A 415 -1.61 21.72 -3.24
C LEU A 415 -0.97 21.26 -4.56
N ARG A 416 -1.03 22.12 -5.59
CA ARG A 416 -0.41 21.90 -6.90
C ARG A 416 -1.02 20.73 -7.67
N THR A 417 -2.31 20.44 -7.47
CA THR A 417 -3.03 19.54 -8.37
C THR A 417 -3.19 20.20 -9.74
N ASP A 418 -2.90 19.45 -10.80
CA ASP A 418 -2.81 20.00 -12.15
C ASP A 418 -4.18 20.38 -12.71
N VAL A 419 -5.17 19.48 -12.49
CA VAL A 419 -6.54 19.65 -12.98
C VAL A 419 -7.53 19.35 -11.86
N ASN A 420 -8.43 20.31 -11.60
CA ASN A 420 -9.52 20.17 -10.65
C ASN A 420 -10.87 20.30 -11.36
N TYR A 421 -11.60 19.20 -11.43
CA TYR A 421 -12.97 19.15 -11.90
C TYR A 421 -13.96 19.14 -10.72
N ALA A 422 -15.19 19.52 -10.98
CA ALA A 422 -16.29 19.33 -10.05
C ALA A 422 -17.55 18.87 -10.79
N TRP A 423 -18.34 18.02 -10.16
CA TRP A 423 -19.68 17.74 -10.62
C TRP A 423 -20.65 18.87 -10.21
N PRO A 424 -21.79 19.04 -10.87
CA PRO A 424 -22.80 20.03 -10.46
C PRO A 424 -23.33 19.83 -9.03
N THR A 425 -23.23 18.60 -8.51
CA THR A 425 -23.61 18.19 -7.15
C THR A 425 -22.57 18.59 -6.08
N ALA A 426 -21.38 19.06 -6.49
CA ALA A 426 -20.31 19.40 -5.58
C ALA A 426 -20.69 20.56 -4.63
N ARG A 427 -20.28 20.42 -3.37
CA ARG A 427 -20.46 21.44 -2.33
C ARG A 427 -19.12 21.78 -1.73
N ILE A 428 -18.56 22.91 -2.14
CA ILE A 428 -17.21 23.34 -1.75
C ILE A 428 -17.34 24.56 -0.84
N ALA A 429 -16.95 24.44 0.43
CA ALA A 429 -17.08 25.53 1.41
C ALA A 429 -16.10 25.36 2.58
N VAL A 430 -15.96 26.43 3.39
CA VAL A 430 -15.19 26.40 4.64
C VAL A 430 -15.84 25.46 5.68
N LEU A 431 -17.17 25.44 5.74
CA LEU A 431 -17.98 24.59 6.62
C LEU A 431 -19.24 24.16 5.86
N GLY A 432 -19.84 23.04 6.26
CA GLY A 432 -21.16 22.66 5.80
C GLY A 432 -22.18 23.75 6.13
N SER A 433 -23.18 23.96 5.25
CA SER A 433 -24.13 25.07 5.31
C SER A 433 -24.85 25.16 6.66
N ASP A 434 -25.25 24.03 7.25
CA ASP A 434 -25.88 23.98 8.58
C ASP A 434 -24.99 24.54 9.68
N ALA A 435 -23.72 24.15 9.70
CA ALA A 435 -22.75 24.61 10.69
C ALA A 435 -22.45 26.11 10.49
N ALA A 436 -22.28 26.54 9.25
CA ALA A 436 -22.03 27.92 8.91
C ALA A 436 -23.18 28.84 9.38
N VAL A 437 -24.43 28.48 9.06
CA VAL A 437 -25.64 29.22 9.48
C VAL A 437 -25.78 29.26 11.00
N ASN A 438 -25.56 28.15 11.69
CA ASN A 438 -25.63 28.13 13.15
C ASN A 438 -24.60 29.07 13.81
N ILE A 439 -23.44 29.27 13.21
CA ILE A 439 -22.40 30.19 13.72
C ILE A 439 -22.73 31.63 13.34
N MET A 440 -23.00 31.89 12.07
CA MET A 440 -23.18 33.25 11.54
C MET A 440 -24.49 33.90 11.99
N ASN A 441 -25.57 33.12 12.02
CA ASN A 441 -26.93 33.59 12.29
C ASN A 441 -27.43 33.23 13.70
N ARG A 442 -26.53 32.88 14.63
CA ARG A 442 -26.88 32.42 15.99
C ARG A 442 -27.87 33.33 16.74
N ARG A 443 -27.69 34.66 16.61
CA ARG A 443 -28.57 35.65 17.29
C ARG A 443 -29.93 35.73 16.61
N GLU A 444 -29.98 35.70 15.31
CA GLU A 444 -31.17 35.76 14.51
C GLU A 444 -32.06 34.52 14.72
N LEU A 445 -31.45 33.34 14.69
CA LEU A 445 -32.11 32.07 15.01
C LEU A 445 -32.70 32.05 16.43
N ALA A 446 -31.93 32.56 17.43
CA ALA A 446 -32.39 32.60 18.81
C ALA A 446 -33.56 33.58 19.05
N SER A 447 -33.72 34.59 18.21
CA SER A 447 -34.80 35.57 18.31
C SER A 447 -36.01 35.29 17.40
N SER A 448 -35.93 34.29 16.53
CA SER A 448 -36.98 33.91 15.60
C SER A 448 -38.18 33.27 16.30
N LYS A 449 -39.38 33.52 15.79
CA LYS A 449 -40.60 32.82 16.20
C LYS A 449 -40.66 31.37 15.71
N ASP A 450 -39.97 31.07 14.59
CA ASP A 450 -39.81 29.74 14.02
C ASP A 450 -38.35 29.54 13.61
N PRO A 451 -37.50 29.10 14.54
CA PRO A 451 -36.06 28.92 14.31
C PRO A 451 -35.76 27.84 13.26
N GLU A 452 -36.58 26.79 13.15
CA GLU A 452 -36.36 25.69 12.21
C GLU A 452 -36.65 26.10 10.75
N ALA A 453 -37.76 26.78 10.52
CA ALA A 453 -38.07 27.28 9.19
C ALA A 453 -37.06 28.34 8.72
N LEU A 454 -36.67 29.25 9.63
CA LEU A 454 -35.66 30.26 9.32
C LEU A 454 -34.29 29.61 9.06
N LYS A 455 -33.91 28.64 9.86
CA LYS A 455 -32.66 27.90 9.64
C LYS A 455 -32.63 27.23 8.27
N LYS A 456 -33.68 26.54 7.89
CA LYS A 456 -33.80 25.90 6.57
C LYS A 456 -33.61 26.91 5.44
N GLN A 457 -34.32 28.05 5.50
CA GLN A 457 -34.17 29.12 4.54
C GLN A 457 -32.73 29.64 4.43
N LEU A 458 -32.09 29.92 5.57
CA LEU A 458 -30.71 30.42 5.60
C LEU A 458 -29.70 29.40 5.09
N VAL A 459 -29.92 28.11 5.34
CA VAL A 459 -29.09 27.01 4.82
C VAL A 459 -29.19 26.93 3.30
N ASP A 460 -30.39 27.02 2.75
CA ASP A 460 -30.63 27.01 1.31
C ASP A 460 -29.97 28.24 0.65
N GLU A 461 -30.14 29.43 1.22
CA GLU A 461 -29.51 30.67 0.74
C GLU A 461 -27.96 30.60 0.82
N PHE A 462 -27.41 30.07 1.92
CA PHE A 462 -25.97 29.90 2.06
C PHE A 462 -25.41 28.92 1.03
N THR A 463 -26.12 27.81 0.81
CA THR A 463 -25.70 26.79 -0.16
C THR A 463 -25.67 27.38 -1.57
N GLU A 464 -26.70 28.09 -1.96
CA GLU A 464 -26.79 28.74 -3.27
C GLU A 464 -25.69 29.80 -3.47
N LYS A 465 -25.42 30.61 -2.45
CA LYS A 465 -24.47 31.72 -2.56
C LYS A 465 -23.00 31.31 -2.43
N PHE A 466 -22.69 30.29 -1.63
CA PHE A 466 -21.30 30.00 -1.21
C PHE A 466 -20.87 28.56 -1.38
N ALA A 467 -21.76 27.59 -1.21
CA ALA A 467 -21.41 26.17 -1.15
C ALA A 467 -21.77 25.41 -2.42
N ASN A 468 -21.30 25.88 -3.57
CA ASN A 468 -21.54 25.26 -4.86
C ASN A 468 -20.28 25.31 -5.76
N PRO A 469 -20.19 24.48 -6.81
CA PRO A 469 -19.01 24.39 -7.65
C PRO A 469 -18.77 25.62 -8.51
N TYR A 470 -19.81 26.40 -8.81
CA TYR A 470 -19.70 27.57 -9.70
C TYR A 470 -18.98 28.72 -9.02
N VAL A 471 -19.15 28.89 -7.71
CA VAL A 471 -18.39 29.87 -6.92
C VAL A 471 -16.90 29.48 -6.91
N ALA A 472 -16.57 28.21 -6.72
CA ALA A 472 -15.21 27.72 -6.76
C ALA A 472 -14.58 27.89 -8.17
N ALA A 473 -15.35 27.65 -9.23
CA ALA A 473 -14.93 27.87 -10.60
C ALA A 473 -14.69 29.36 -10.91
N SER A 474 -15.56 30.25 -10.45
CA SER A 474 -15.37 31.70 -10.63
C SER A 474 -14.09 32.25 -9.95
N ASN A 475 -13.63 31.57 -8.91
CA ASN A 475 -12.39 31.90 -8.20
C ASN A 475 -11.14 31.16 -8.75
N GLY A 476 -11.29 30.31 -9.79
CA GLY A 476 -10.20 29.56 -10.40
C GLY A 476 -9.66 28.41 -9.55
N THR A 477 -10.40 27.96 -8.54
CA THR A 477 -10.04 26.80 -7.73
C THR A 477 -10.58 25.48 -8.29
N VAL A 478 -11.62 25.55 -9.12
CA VAL A 478 -12.12 24.49 -10.00
C VAL A 478 -11.91 24.93 -11.43
N ASP A 479 -11.21 24.11 -12.22
CA ASP A 479 -10.91 24.45 -13.62
C ASP A 479 -12.15 24.33 -14.51
N THR A 480 -13.00 23.31 -14.26
CA THR A 480 -14.23 23.07 -15.04
C THR A 480 -15.25 22.29 -14.23
N VAL A 481 -16.50 22.72 -14.31
CA VAL A 481 -17.66 21.92 -13.87
C VAL A 481 -18.02 20.99 -15.04
N ILE A 482 -18.07 19.68 -14.81
CA ILE A 482 -18.28 18.67 -15.84
C ILE A 482 -19.58 17.89 -15.63
N ASP A 483 -20.20 17.41 -16.70
CA ASP A 483 -21.25 16.41 -16.59
C ASP A 483 -20.68 15.13 -15.98
N PRO A 484 -21.31 14.55 -14.95
CA PRO A 484 -20.87 13.26 -14.39
C PRO A 484 -20.65 12.19 -15.46
N ALA A 485 -21.48 12.12 -16.48
CA ALA A 485 -21.36 11.16 -17.59
C ALA A 485 -20.04 11.29 -18.36
N GLU A 486 -19.45 12.48 -18.42
CA GLU A 486 -18.20 12.78 -19.13
C GLU A 486 -16.94 12.53 -18.29
N THR A 487 -17.07 12.06 -17.05
CA THR A 487 -15.93 11.91 -16.11
C THR A 487 -14.79 11.11 -16.72
N ARG A 488 -15.07 9.93 -17.30
CA ARG A 488 -14.05 9.09 -17.93
C ARG A 488 -13.30 9.79 -19.06
N PRO A 489 -13.93 10.29 -20.14
CA PRO A 489 -13.21 10.95 -21.21
C PRO A 489 -12.49 12.23 -20.77
N MET A 490 -13.00 12.97 -19.79
CA MET A 490 -12.33 14.15 -19.26
C MET A 490 -11.05 13.81 -18.48
N VAL A 491 -11.05 12.74 -17.69
CA VAL A 491 -9.84 12.25 -17.01
C VAL A 491 -8.81 11.76 -18.01
N ILE A 492 -9.21 11.01 -19.04
CA ILE A 492 -8.29 10.51 -20.08
C ILE A 492 -7.65 11.69 -20.82
N LYS A 493 -8.42 12.69 -21.25
CA LYS A 493 -7.90 13.91 -21.90
C LYS A 493 -6.91 14.67 -21.00
N ALA A 494 -7.22 14.77 -19.70
CA ALA A 494 -6.32 15.40 -18.74
C ALA A 494 -5.00 14.62 -18.58
N LEU A 495 -5.04 13.30 -18.52
CA LEU A 495 -3.85 12.44 -18.47
C LEU A 495 -3.01 12.55 -19.75
N GLU A 496 -3.65 12.69 -20.92
CA GLU A 496 -2.97 12.93 -22.20
C GLU A 496 -2.29 14.29 -22.24
N MET A 497 -3.00 15.34 -21.82
CA MET A 497 -2.45 16.70 -21.70
C MET A 497 -1.22 16.75 -20.79
N LEU A 498 -1.26 16.01 -19.69
CA LEU A 498 -0.20 15.97 -18.66
C LEU A 498 0.91 14.94 -18.96
N SER A 499 0.86 14.22 -20.07
CA SER A 499 1.82 13.15 -20.41
C SER A 499 3.29 13.62 -20.42
N ASN A 500 3.54 14.88 -20.74
CA ASN A 500 4.87 15.48 -20.75
C ASN A 500 5.18 16.32 -19.52
N LYS A 501 4.36 16.23 -18.46
CA LYS A 501 4.62 16.97 -17.22
C LYS A 501 5.99 16.61 -16.65
N ARG A 502 6.77 17.64 -16.29
CA ARG A 502 8.08 17.50 -15.64
C ARG A 502 8.20 18.55 -14.53
N ASP A 503 7.76 18.17 -13.35
CA ASP A 503 7.96 18.97 -12.13
C ASP A 503 9.31 18.62 -11.50
N ARG A 504 10.02 19.64 -11.01
CA ARG A 504 11.29 19.45 -10.30
C ARG A 504 11.15 19.95 -8.87
N GLN A 505 11.52 19.08 -7.94
CA GLN A 505 11.69 19.48 -6.55
C GLN A 505 12.96 20.34 -6.38
N LEU A 506 12.94 21.24 -5.40
CA LEU A 506 14.15 21.95 -5.01
C LEU A 506 15.22 20.95 -4.53
N PRO A 507 16.50 21.13 -4.89
CA PRO A 507 17.58 20.27 -4.43
C PRO A 507 17.63 20.22 -2.91
N ARG A 508 17.52 19.03 -2.34
CA ARG A 508 17.56 18.76 -0.89
C ARG A 508 17.97 17.32 -0.64
N LYS A 509 18.48 17.01 0.57
CA LYS A 509 18.81 15.62 0.91
C LYS A 509 17.56 14.71 0.90
N HIS A 510 16.47 15.18 1.48
CA HIS A 510 15.14 14.59 1.50
C HIS A 510 14.14 15.60 2.05
N GLY A 511 12.85 15.35 1.94
CA GLY A 511 11.82 16.11 2.65
C GLY A 511 11.85 15.80 4.15
N ASN A 512 11.51 16.77 5.00
CA ASN A 512 11.34 16.55 6.44
C ASN A 512 9.86 16.40 6.76
N MET A 513 9.30 15.29 6.33
CA MET A 513 7.93 14.91 6.64
C MET A 513 7.83 14.45 8.10
N ASN A 514 6.75 14.81 8.78
CA ASN A 514 6.45 14.30 10.12
C ASN A 514 6.01 12.82 10.04
N LEU A 515 6.94 11.92 10.30
CA LEU A 515 6.76 10.46 10.24
C LEU A 515 5.85 9.93 11.35
#